data_fd182aea4030b782a4be3def58eab9c4
#
_entry.id   fd182aea4030b782a4be3def58eab9c4
#
_cell.length_a   1.000
_cell.length_b   1.000
_cell.length_c   1.000
_cell.angle_alpha   90.00
_cell.angle_beta   90.00
_cell.angle_gamma   90.00
#
_symmetry.space_group_name_H-M   'P 1'
#
loop_
_entity.id
_entity.type
_entity.pdbx_description
1 polymer ?
#
loop_
_entity_poly.entity_id
_entity_poly.type
_entity_poly.pdbx_seq_one_letter_code
_entity_poly.pdbx_strand_id
1 'polypeptide(L)'
;IGLNNGMYYTCAEGWQRYRGFARIGMRYALVMVKNPEKPVFLQKFGLRSRVRASAALGAFRSDDYLLNQIYDMCRHTHELCVEDTFTDCPTYEQAFWIGDAQISSFINGWVCGDYDFLRHNIEIGATALKNTPMMNALTPTDWNTSIPMWAFNWITAIQEYERMTRDSSLSSRLYPTIREVMAYYIGCMDARGGLLINGWNMLDWAALDIHNNCVVTGQQALFAYCLDYAAGLAEAAGHSEDAVLFREKALVLRRYIDKVLWREDVRAFADGWTPEHGLSKTVSTQTNTLLTLFDGILDPEKKRITLGYIEREPEAFIRAGSPFFLFYVYEVLVAQGRLKDVLEDIKLRWGEMLRYDCKTCWEVFPGFYEVSRTRSYCHSWSASPTYFIHRYALGVERAADGFDGIRLHPVDVNLGWCEGSIPTRHGRIDVRWSREGGKTRYHLRVPVAIRVDAEQMASCELIVERI
;
A
#
# COMPACT_ATOMS: atom_id res chain seq x y z
N ILE A 1 14.42 -17.62 -10.77
CA ILE A 1 13.19 -18.16 -11.37
C ILE A 1 13.24 -17.85 -12.84
N GLY A 2 13.36 -18.89 -13.68
CA GLY A 2 13.33 -18.74 -15.14
C GLY A 2 11.89 -18.49 -15.58
N LEU A 3 11.63 -17.31 -16.15
CA LEU A 3 10.31 -17.02 -16.73
C LEU A 3 10.20 -17.74 -18.08
N ASN A 4 9.19 -18.57 -18.22
CA ASN A 4 8.84 -19.15 -19.50
C ASN A 4 7.55 -18.51 -20.03
N ASN A 5 7.66 -17.28 -20.53
CA ASN A 5 6.55 -16.57 -21.17
C ASN A 5 6.39 -16.96 -22.64
N GLY A 6 6.79 -18.19 -23.01
CA GLY A 6 6.67 -18.73 -24.36
C GLY A 6 5.47 -19.64 -24.49
N MET A 7 4.81 -19.57 -25.64
CA MET A 7 3.82 -20.55 -26.08
C MET A 7 4.28 -21.24 -27.34
N TYR A 8 4.07 -22.55 -27.40
CA TYR A 8 4.28 -23.34 -28.61
C TYR A 8 2.94 -23.72 -29.19
N TYR A 9 2.78 -23.51 -30.48
CA TYR A 9 1.60 -23.91 -31.21
C TYR A 9 2.03 -24.75 -32.43
N THR A 10 1.58 -26.00 -32.48
CA THR A 10 1.83 -26.87 -33.65
C THR A 10 0.73 -26.64 -34.65
N CYS A 11 1.12 -26.10 -35.82
CA CYS A 11 0.18 -25.86 -36.90
C CYS A 11 -0.24 -27.17 -37.56
N ALA A 12 -1.53 -27.31 -37.90
CA ALA A 12 -2.05 -28.30 -38.83
C ALA A 12 -2.26 -27.66 -40.22
N GLU A 13 -2.69 -28.42 -41.20
CA GLU A 13 -3.04 -27.89 -42.51
C GLU A 13 -4.38 -27.13 -42.49
N GLY A 14 -4.47 -26.03 -43.23
CA GLY A 14 -5.67 -25.20 -43.36
C GLY A 14 -5.76 -24.05 -42.35
N TRP A 15 -6.94 -23.42 -42.30
CA TRP A 15 -7.19 -22.28 -41.43
C TRP A 15 -7.36 -22.69 -39.98
N GLN A 16 -6.63 -22.04 -39.12
CA GLN A 16 -6.64 -22.30 -37.69
C GLN A 16 -6.79 -21.00 -36.88
N ARG A 17 -7.39 -21.12 -35.73
CA ARG A 17 -7.48 -20.04 -34.74
C ARG A 17 -7.08 -20.60 -33.39
N TYR A 18 -6.10 -19.97 -32.77
CA TYR A 18 -5.67 -20.29 -31.41
C TYR A 18 -5.94 -19.11 -30.49
N ARG A 19 -6.33 -19.40 -29.26
CA ARG A 19 -6.46 -18.44 -28.17
C ARG A 19 -5.86 -19.06 -26.91
N GLY A 20 -4.80 -18.43 -26.38
CA GLY A 20 -4.19 -18.84 -25.11
C GLY A 20 -5.15 -18.61 -23.93
N PHE A 21 -5.13 -19.53 -22.97
CA PHE A 21 -5.90 -19.42 -21.72
C PHE A 21 -5.09 -18.71 -20.62
N ALA A 22 -3.76 -18.92 -20.60
CA ALA A 22 -2.90 -18.30 -19.62
C ALA A 22 -2.83 -16.78 -19.81
N ARG A 23 -2.84 -16.05 -18.70
CA ARG A 23 -2.51 -14.64 -18.70
C ARG A 23 -1.02 -14.48 -18.92
N ILE A 24 -0.62 -13.60 -19.82
CA ILE A 24 0.77 -13.29 -20.12
C ILE A 24 0.90 -11.76 -20.10
N GLY A 25 1.64 -11.25 -19.11
CA GLY A 25 2.08 -9.85 -19.10
C GLY A 25 3.26 -9.69 -20.04
N MET A 26 3.23 -8.70 -20.94
CA MET A 26 4.31 -8.44 -21.88
C MET A 26 4.31 -6.99 -22.37
N ARG A 27 5.48 -6.53 -22.80
CA ARG A 27 5.63 -5.28 -23.56
C ARG A 27 5.89 -5.55 -25.04
N TYR A 28 6.58 -6.66 -25.33
CA TYR A 28 6.95 -7.09 -26.67
C TYR A 28 6.59 -8.56 -26.84
N ALA A 29 6.24 -8.95 -28.06
CA ALA A 29 6.01 -10.32 -28.44
C ALA A 29 6.84 -10.68 -29.68
N LEU A 30 7.53 -11.82 -29.63
CA LEU A 30 8.24 -12.38 -30.75
C LEU A 30 7.46 -13.58 -31.28
N VAL A 31 7.10 -13.54 -32.56
CA VAL A 31 6.50 -14.68 -33.26
C VAL A 31 7.58 -15.35 -34.08
N MET A 32 7.83 -16.64 -33.83
CA MET A 32 8.82 -17.42 -34.53
C MET A 32 8.16 -18.64 -35.18
N VAL A 33 8.39 -18.80 -36.48
CA VAL A 33 7.95 -20.01 -37.20
C VAL A 33 9.14 -20.92 -37.36
N LYS A 34 9.06 -22.17 -36.89
CA LYS A 34 10.10 -23.19 -36.94
C LYS A 34 9.71 -24.30 -37.92
N ASN A 35 10.71 -24.77 -38.71
CA ASN A 35 10.58 -25.93 -39.60
C ASN A 35 9.37 -25.87 -40.55
N PRO A 36 9.14 -24.77 -41.28
CA PRO A 36 8.01 -24.70 -42.20
C PRO A 36 8.29 -25.57 -43.44
N GLU A 37 7.50 -26.62 -43.61
CA GLU A 37 7.51 -27.43 -44.85
C GLU A 37 6.80 -26.72 -46.01
N LYS A 38 5.83 -25.87 -45.66
CA LYS A 38 5.04 -25.04 -46.57
C LYS A 38 4.96 -23.60 -46.04
N PRO A 39 4.66 -22.60 -46.87
CA PRO A 39 4.46 -21.23 -46.42
C PRO A 39 3.39 -21.13 -45.33
N VAL A 40 3.70 -20.39 -44.26
CA VAL A 40 2.77 -20.10 -43.15
C VAL A 40 2.35 -18.64 -43.25
N PHE A 41 1.04 -18.40 -43.26
CA PHE A 41 0.45 -17.07 -43.30
C PHE A 41 -0.15 -16.71 -41.93
N LEU A 42 0.40 -15.71 -41.25
CA LEU A 42 -0.14 -15.16 -40.03
C LEU A 42 -1.15 -14.03 -40.38
N GLN A 43 -2.42 -14.37 -40.43
CA GLN A 43 -3.44 -13.39 -40.79
C GLN A 43 -3.70 -12.36 -39.70
N LYS A 44 -3.68 -12.80 -38.43
CA LYS A 44 -3.94 -11.94 -37.29
C LYS A 44 -3.16 -12.39 -36.07
N PHE A 45 -2.46 -11.46 -35.46
CA PHE A 45 -1.90 -11.58 -34.11
C PHE A 45 -2.49 -10.47 -33.26
N GLY A 46 -2.89 -10.76 -32.04
CA GLY A 46 -3.47 -9.74 -31.15
C GLY A 46 -3.50 -10.18 -29.70
N LEU A 47 -3.70 -9.24 -28.85
CA LEU A 47 -3.86 -9.40 -27.42
C LEU A 47 -5.30 -9.01 -27.03
N ARG A 48 -5.82 -9.69 -26.03
CA ARG A 48 -7.03 -9.28 -25.34
C ARG A 48 -6.66 -8.87 -23.94
N SER A 49 -6.85 -7.60 -23.61
CA SER A 49 -6.72 -7.13 -22.24
C SER A 49 -7.70 -7.87 -21.33
N ARG A 50 -7.22 -8.28 -20.17
CA ARG A 50 -8.00 -8.89 -19.10
C ARG A 50 -7.70 -8.16 -17.81
N VAL A 51 -8.55 -7.24 -17.47
CA VAL A 51 -8.51 -6.44 -16.24
C VAL A 51 -9.93 -6.36 -15.69
N ARG A 52 -10.05 -6.13 -14.39
CA ARG A 52 -11.36 -5.86 -13.79
C ARG A 52 -11.83 -4.47 -14.24
N ALA A 53 -13.06 -4.39 -14.76
CA ALA A 53 -13.68 -3.13 -15.03
C ALA A 53 -14.26 -2.54 -13.74
N SER A 54 -13.87 -1.30 -13.41
CA SER A 54 -14.49 -0.54 -12.31
C SER A 54 -15.44 0.51 -12.89
N ALA A 55 -16.65 0.59 -12.31
CA ALA A 55 -17.69 1.51 -12.79
C ALA A 55 -17.46 2.97 -12.39
N ALA A 56 -16.74 3.20 -11.30
CA ALA A 56 -16.53 4.52 -10.71
C ALA A 56 -15.03 4.84 -10.63
N LEU A 57 -14.44 5.19 -11.78
CA LEU A 57 -13.05 5.59 -11.82
C LEU A 57 -12.89 7.03 -11.34
N GLY A 58 -12.01 7.24 -10.36
CA GLY A 58 -11.48 8.56 -10.03
C GLY A 58 -10.67 9.11 -11.20
N ALA A 59 -10.54 10.42 -11.26
CA ALA A 59 -9.78 11.13 -12.27
C ALA A 59 -8.95 12.24 -11.62
N PHE A 60 -7.84 12.59 -12.26
CA PHE A 60 -7.00 13.72 -11.86
C PHE A 60 -6.33 14.34 -13.06
N ARG A 61 -6.28 15.67 -13.07
CA ARG A 61 -5.46 16.49 -13.96
C ARG A 61 -5.02 17.76 -13.23
N SER A 62 -3.87 18.29 -13.63
CA SER A 62 -3.30 19.54 -13.12
C SER A 62 -2.51 20.28 -14.20
N ASP A 63 -2.01 21.44 -13.87
CA ASP A 63 -1.07 22.20 -14.73
C ASP A 63 0.36 21.61 -14.74
N ASP A 64 0.67 20.65 -13.87
CA ASP A 64 1.95 19.94 -13.89
C ASP A 64 1.89 18.70 -14.81
N TYR A 65 2.50 18.83 -15.99
CA TYR A 65 2.49 17.77 -17.00
C TYR A 65 3.16 16.47 -16.52
N LEU A 66 4.27 16.58 -15.77
CA LEU A 66 4.98 15.41 -15.25
C LEU A 66 4.12 14.65 -14.22
N LEU A 67 3.45 15.38 -13.33
CA LEU A 67 2.56 14.79 -12.35
C LEU A 67 1.38 14.05 -13.02
N ASN A 68 0.83 14.61 -14.09
CA ASN A 68 -0.22 13.96 -14.87
C ASN A 68 0.27 12.67 -15.53
N GLN A 69 1.50 12.65 -16.08
CA GLN A 69 2.09 11.43 -16.64
C GLN A 69 2.34 10.35 -15.58
N ILE A 70 2.81 10.75 -14.41
CA ILE A 70 3.02 9.83 -13.27
C ILE A 70 1.67 9.24 -12.83
N TYR A 71 0.64 10.10 -12.71
CA TYR A 71 -0.71 9.63 -12.38
C TYR A 71 -1.21 8.58 -13.37
N ASP A 72 -1.09 8.84 -14.67
CA ASP A 72 -1.52 7.90 -15.72
C ASP A 72 -0.73 6.58 -15.68
N MET A 73 0.60 6.64 -15.46
CA MET A 73 1.46 5.46 -15.31
C MET A 73 1.07 4.62 -14.09
N CYS A 74 0.86 5.25 -12.95
CA CYS A 74 0.47 4.57 -11.72
C CYS A 74 -0.92 3.93 -11.83
N ARG A 75 -1.90 4.67 -12.38
CA ARG A 75 -3.24 4.14 -12.63
C ARG A 75 -3.21 2.93 -13.55
N HIS A 76 -2.47 3.03 -14.66
CA HIS A 76 -2.31 1.91 -15.59
C HIS A 76 -1.63 0.70 -14.95
N THR A 77 -0.61 0.91 -14.12
CA THR A 77 0.04 -0.17 -13.35
C THR A 77 -0.96 -0.88 -12.45
N HIS A 78 -1.74 -0.14 -11.69
CA HIS A 78 -2.76 -0.70 -10.82
C HIS A 78 -3.81 -1.50 -11.61
N GLU A 79 -4.34 -0.95 -12.70
CA GLU A 79 -5.31 -1.63 -13.57
C GLU A 79 -4.78 -2.99 -14.09
N LEU A 80 -3.49 -3.06 -14.47
CA LEU A 80 -2.88 -4.29 -14.95
C LEU A 80 -2.69 -5.35 -13.85
N CYS A 81 -2.74 -4.97 -12.58
CA CYS A 81 -2.60 -5.87 -11.45
C CYS A 81 -3.93 -6.19 -10.75
N VAL A 82 -5.06 -5.82 -11.36
CA VAL A 82 -6.41 -6.07 -10.82
C VAL A 82 -7.16 -7.00 -11.77
N GLU A 83 -7.35 -8.25 -11.32
CA GLU A 83 -8.08 -9.28 -12.08
C GLU A 83 -9.27 -9.84 -11.30
N ASP A 84 -9.17 -11.09 -10.87
CA ASP A 84 -10.03 -11.76 -9.90
C ASP A 84 -9.54 -11.51 -8.46
N THR A 85 -8.26 -11.21 -8.30
CA THR A 85 -7.64 -10.69 -7.08
C THR A 85 -6.69 -9.54 -7.41
N PHE A 86 -6.18 -8.85 -6.39
CA PHE A 86 -4.97 -8.05 -6.55
C PHE A 86 -3.79 -8.98 -6.78
N THR A 87 -3.00 -8.71 -7.81
CA THR A 87 -1.72 -9.41 -8.03
C THR A 87 -0.58 -8.43 -7.81
N ASP A 88 0.56 -8.95 -7.33
CA ASP A 88 1.80 -8.19 -7.20
C ASP A 88 2.22 -7.61 -8.54
N CYS A 89 2.27 -8.46 -9.56
CA CYS A 89 2.69 -8.11 -10.92
C CYS A 89 2.06 -9.04 -11.97
N PRO A 90 1.92 -8.58 -13.23
CA PRO A 90 1.28 -9.38 -14.29
C PRO A 90 2.21 -10.38 -14.95
N THR A 91 3.51 -10.46 -14.59
CA THR A 91 4.51 -11.19 -15.37
C THR A 91 5.27 -12.23 -14.57
N TYR A 92 5.87 -11.85 -13.43
CA TYR A 92 6.75 -12.75 -12.66
C TYR A 92 5.98 -13.78 -11.85
N GLU A 93 5.31 -13.33 -10.80
CA GLU A 93 4.68 -14.20 -9.82
C GLU A 93 3.20 -14.36 -10.10
N GLN A 94 2.54 -13.29 -10.55
CA GLN A 94 1.09 -13.25 -10.79
C GLN A 94 0.31 -13.76 -9.58
N ALA A 95 0.76 -13.39 -8.38
CA ALA A 95 0.28 -13.94 -7.12
C ALA A 95 -0.44 -12.90 -6.27
N PHE A 96 -1.40 -13.35 -5.48
CA PHE A 96 -2.06 -12.53 -4.48
C PHE A 96 -1.22 -12.49 -3.21
N TRP A 97 -0.26 -11.57 -3.15
CA TRP A 97 0.47 -11.25 -1.93
C TRP A 97 -0.35 -10.34 -1.03
N ILE A 98 -0.59 -10.77 0.21
CA ILE A 98 -1.52 -10.11 1.13
C ILE A 98 -1.03 -8.72 1.53
N GLY A 99 0.28 -8.53 1.70
CA GLY A 99 0.87 -7.24 2.03
C GLY A 99 0.83 -6.25 0.87
N ASP A 100 1.10 -6.71 -0.35
CA ASP A 100 0.94 -5.93 -1.60
C ASP A 100 -0.51 -5.47 -1.77
N ALA A 101 -1.45 -6.37 -1.45
CA ALA A 101 -2.87 -6.11 -1.53
C ALA A 101 -3.34 -5.00 -0.59
N GLN A 102 -2.64 -4.72 0.51
CA GLN A 102 -2.99 -3.61 1.39
C GLN A 102 -2.89 -2.26 0.65
N ILE A 103 -1.75 -1.95 0.03
CA ILE A 103 -1.58 -0.70 -0.72
C ILE A 103 -2.50 -0.67 -1.93
N SER A 104 -2.61 -1.80 -2.64
CA SER A 104 -3.55 -1.93 -3.76
C SER A 104 -5.00 -1.68 -3.32
N SER A 105 -5.39 -2.09 -2.10
CA SER A 105 -6.70 -1.81 -1.52
C SER A 105 -6.92 -0.32 -1.28
N PHE A 106 -5.92 0.38 -0.75
CA PHE A 106 -6.02 1.82 -0.52
C PHE A 106 -6.14 2.59 -1.83
N ILE A 107 -5.34 2.24 -2.84
CA ILE A 107 -5.46 2.81 -4.19
C ILE A 107 -6.85 2.52 -4.75
N ASN A 108 -7.29 1.27 -4.71
CA ASN A 108 -8.58 0.87 -5.28
C ASN A 108 -9.77 1.59 -4.61
N GLY A 109 -9.75 1.74 -3.30
CA GLY A 109 -10.79 2.44 -2.55
C GLY A 109 -10.88 3.91 -2.89
N TRP A 110 -9.74 4.63 -2.94
CA TRP A 110 -9.69 6.06 -3.19
C TRP A 110 -9.78 6.45 -4.68
N VAL A 111 -9.26 5.60 -5.58
CA VAL A 111 -9.19 5.90 -7.01
C VAL A 111 -10.27 5.20 -7.82
N CYS A 112 -10.62 3.97 -7.47
CA CYS A 112 -11.59 3.18 -8.22
C CYS A 112 -12.98 3.11 -7.56
N GLY A 113 -13.06 3.16 -6.23
CA GLY A 113 -14.31 3.03 -5.49
C GLY A 113 -14.94 1.62 -5.56
N ASP A 114 -14.16 0.59 -5.94
CA ASP A 114 -14.65 -0.79 -6.04
C ASP A 114 -14.54 -1.51 -4.69
N TYR A 115 -15.41 -1.16 -3.76
CA TYR A 115 -15.41 -1.67 -2.39
C TYR A 115 -15.76 -3.16 -2.29
N ASP A 116 -16.57 -3.68 -3.21
CA ASP A 116 -16.88 -5.12 -3.27
C ASP A 116 -15.63 -5.93 -3.57
N PHE A 117 -14.75 -5.40 -4.42
CA PHE A 117 -13.49 -6.05 -4.73
C PHE A 117 -12.50 -6.00 -3.54
N LEU A 118 -12.47 -4.89 -2.80
CA LEU A 118 -11.72 -4.83 -1.54
C LEU A 118 -12.18 -5.91 -0.57
N ARG A 119 -13.48 -5.99 -0.34
CA ARG A 119 -14.09 -7.01 0.52
C ARG A 119 -13.70 -8.42 0.08
N HIS A 120 -13.83 -8.72 -1.21
CA HIS A 120 -13.47 -10.01 -1.79
C HIS A 120 -12.01 -10.40 -1.51
N ASN A 121 -11.05 -9.47 -1.72
CA ASN A 121 -9.64 -9.72 -1.47
C ASN A 121 -9.33 -9.92 0.03
N ILE A 122 -9.97 -9.17 0.92
CA ILE A 122 -9.86 -9.36 2.37
C ILE A 122 -10.36 -10.76 2.78
N GLU A 123 -11.48 -11.19 2.22
CA GLU A 123 -12.07 -12.52 2.49
C GLU A 123 -11.17 -13.66 1.99
N ILE A 124 -10.56 -13.51 0.81
CA ILE A 124 -9.57 -14.47 0.31
C ILE A 124 -8.35 -14.47 1.23
N GLY A 125 -7.85 -13.30 1.65
CA GLY A 125 -6.73 -13.18 2.60
C GLY A 125 -6.96 -13.96 3.89
N ALA A 126 -8.18 -13.98 4.42
CA ALA A 126 -8.53 -14.76 5.60
C ALA A 126 -8.31 -16.27 5.43
N THR A 127 -8.30 -16.79 4.19
CA THR A 127 -8.07 -18.22 3.94
C THR A 127 -6.62 -18.64 4.12
N ALA A 128 -5.69 -17.69 4.21
CA ALA A 128 -4.26 -17.95 4.36
C ALA A 128 -3.87 -18.63 5.69
N LEU A 129 -4.74 -18.61 6.69
CA LEU A 129 -4.54 -19.35 7.96
C LEU A 129 -4.79 -20.85 7.89
N LYS A 130 -5.43 -21.36 6.83
CA LYS A 130 -5.88 -22.74 6.79
C LYS A 130 -4.76 -23.78 6.85
N ASN A 131 -3.57 -23.44 6.40
CA ASN A 131 -2.49 -24.39 6.20
C ASN A 131 -1.29 -24.16 7.11
N THR A 132 -1.24 -23.06 7.84
CA THR A 132 -0.12 -22.71 8.70
C THR A 132 -0.60 -21.98 9.96
N PRO A 133 0.04 -22.19 11.12
CA PRO A 133 -0.27 -21.42 12.32
C PRO A 133 0.11 -19.93 12.16
N MET A 134 1.15 -19.60 11.38
CA MET A 134 1.48 -18.26 10.94
C MET A 134 0.79 -18.03 9.60
N MET A 135 -0.02 -16.97 9.49
CA MET A 135 -0.72 -16.61 8.26
C MET A 135 0.24 -16.58 7.07
N ASN A 136 -0.07 -17.33 6.00
CA ASN A 136 0.72 -17.30 4.77
C ASN A 136 0.75 -15.89 4.17
N ALA A 137 1.86 -15.53 3.58
CA ALA A 137 2.04 -14.23 2.93
C ALA A 137 1.25 -14.08 1.62
N LEU A 138 0.86 -15.20 1.02
CA LEU A 138 0.06 -15.25 -0.22
C LEU A 138 -0.94 -16.41 -0.20
N THR A 139 -2.02 -16.30 -0.97
CA THR A 139 -3.11 -17.29 -1.06
C THR A 139 -3.96 -17.09 -2.34
N PRO A 140 -4.47 -18.16 -3.00
CA PRO A 140 -4.13 -19.56 -2.76
C PRO A 140 -2.72 -19.90 -3.26
N THR A 141 -2.04 -20.80 -2.58
CA THR A 141 -0.69 -21.24 -2.96
C THR A 141 -0.37 -22.59 -2.31
N ASP A 142 0.55 -23.34 -2.91
CA ASP A 142 1.27 -24.47 -2.31
C ASP A 142 2.61 -24.04 -1.70
N TRP A 143 3.01 -22.80 -1.90
CA TRP A 143 4.21 -22.21 -1.33
C TRP A 143 3.98 -21.78 0.12
N ASN A 144 4.51 -22.55 1.05
CA ASN A 144 4.40 -22.25 2.48
C ASN A 144 5.45 -21.19 2.87
N THR A 145 5.04 -19.92 2.82
CA THR A 145 5.89 -18.78 3.22
C THR A 145 5.06 -17.77 3.99
N SER A 146 5.64 -17.21 5.05
CA SER A 146 4.99 -16.24 5.90
C SER A 146 5.89 -15.03 6.12
N ILE A 147 5.32 -13.85 5.93
CA ILE A 147 5.92 -12.56 6.23
C ILE A 147 5.05 -11.92 7.30
N PRO A 148 5.53 -11.76 8.55
CA PRO A 148 4.70 -11.27 9.65
C PRO A 148 4.03 -9.92 9.37
N MET A 149 4.75 -9.00 8.75
CA MET A 149 4.21 -7.71 8.33
C MET A 149 2.98 -7.85 7.43
N TRP A 150 2.92 -8.86 6.54
CA TRP A 150 1.79 -9.09 5.63
C TRP A 150 0.51 -9.48 6.38
N ALA A 151 0.63 -10.25 7.46
CA ALA A 151 -0.51 -10.56 8.32
C ALA A 151 -1.07 -9.29 9.00
N PHE A 152 -0.17 -8.40 9.46
CA PHE A 152 -0.57 -7.13 10.07
C PHE A 152 -1.16 -6.16 9.04
N ASN A 153 -0.63 -6.14 7.82
CA ASN A 153 -1.15 -5.37 6.72
C ASN A 153 -2.58 -5.81 6.31
N TRP A 154 -2.89 -7.10 6.41
CA TRP A 154 -4.24 -7.59 6.22
C TRP A 154 -5.22 -7.00 7.26
N ILE A 155 -4.82 -6.93 8.52
CA ILE A 155 -5.64 -6.29 9.58
C ILE A 155 -5.87 -4.80 9.28
N THR A 156 -4.83 -4.08 8.85
CA THR A 156 -4.99 -2.65 8.50
C THR A 156 -5.84 -2.44 7.25
N ALA A 157 -5.83 -3.38 6.30
CA ALA A 157 -6.72 -3.34 5.14
C ALA A 157 -8.20 -3.52 5.55
N ILE A 158 -8.50 -4.39 6.52
CA ILE A 158 -9.86 -4.53 7.09
C ILE A 158 -10.32 -3.20 7.71
N GLN A 159 -9.46 -2.60 8.54
CA GLN A 159 -9.77 -1.33 9.18
C GLN A 159 -10.05 -0.21 8.16
N GLU A 160 -9.25 -0.11 7.11
CA GLU A 160 -9.46 0.92 6.09
C GLU A 160 -10.72 0.63 5.25
N TYR A 161 -11.04 -0.64 4.98
CA TYR A 161 -12.32 -1.00 4.37
C TYR A 161 -13.51 -0.50 5.21
N GLU A 162 -13.50 -0.70 6.53
CA GLU A 162 -14.55 -0.17 7.41
C GLU A 162 -14.62 1.35 7.35
N ARG A 163 -13.49 2.03 7.38
CA ARG A 163 -13.43 3.49 7.28
C ARG A 163 -13.97 4.00 5.95
N MET A 164 -13.73 3.30 4.86
CA MET A 164 -14.22 3.67 3.53
C MET A 164 -15.71 3.41 3.35
N THR A 165 -16.23 2.31 3.93
CA THR A 165 -17.58 1.82 3.66
C THR A 165 -18.56 2.00 4.82
N ARG A 166 -18.06 2.15 6.06
CA ARG A 166 -18.84 2.07 7.30
C ARG A 166 -19.50 0.70 7.49
N ASP A 167 -18.99 -0.34 6.82
CA ASP A 167 -19.50 -1.71 6.93
C ASP A 167 -18.65 -2.51 7.93
N SER A 168 -19.10 -2.57 9.19
CA SER A 168 -18.48 -3.40 10.22
C SER A 168 -18.89 -4.88 10.17
N SER A 169 -19.76 -5.27 9.24
CA SER A 169 -20.20 -6.68 9.12
C SER A 169 -19.05 -7.59 8.70
N LEU A 170 -18.10 -7.08 7.91
CA LEU A 170 -16.94 -7.83 7.47
C LEU A 170 -15.98 -8.13 8.63
N SER A 171 -15.57 -7.12 9.39
CA SER A 171 -14.67 -7.29 10.53
C SER A 171 -15.30 -8.14 11.64
N SER A 172 -16.60 -7.96 11.92
CA SER A 172 -17.35 -8.78 12.86
C SER A 172 -17.33 -10.26 12.46
N ARG A 173 -17.54 -10.56 11.17
CA ARG A 173 -17.49 -11.93 10.66
C ARG A 173 -16.06 -12.50 10.68
N LEU A 174 -15.05 -11.67 10.43
CA LEU A 174 -13.65 -12.07 10.42
C LEU A 174 -13.00 -12.06 11.81
N TYR A 175 -13.71 -11.59 12.85
CA TYR A 175 -13.16 -11.52 14.19
C TYR A 175 -12.55 -12.83 14.71
N PRO A 176 -13.16 -14.02 14.49
CA PRO A 176 -12.51 -15.28 14.89
C PRO A 176 -11.13 -15.50 14.24
N THR A 177 -11.01 -15.18 12.95
CA THR A 177 -9.73 -15.25 12.21
C THR A 177 -8.73 -14.22 12.74
N ILE A 178 -9.17 -12.97 12.97
CA ILE A 178 -8.34 -11.92 13.56
C ILE A 178 -7.83 -12.35 14.93
N ARG A 179 -8.70 -12.89 15.79
CA ARG A 179 -8.37 -13.40 17.11
C ARG A 179 -7.29 -14.48 17.05
N GLU A 180 -7.40 -15.41 16.10
CA GLU A 180 -6.43 -16.49 15.89
C GLU A 180 -5.06 -15.93 15.48
N VAL A 181 -5.02 -14.97 14.54
CA VAL A 181 -3.79 -14.25 14.15
C VAL A 181 -3.17 -13.56 15.36
N MET A 182 -3.96 -12.82 16.15
CA MET A 182 -3.46 -12.12 17.34
C MET A 182 -2.91 -13.11 18.37
N ALA A 183 -3.63 -14.20 18.65
CA ALA A 183 -3.21 -15.21 19.60
C ALA A 183 -1.88 -15.88 19.21
N TYR A 184 -1.72 -16.20 17.91
CA TYR A 184 -0.47 -16.76 17.41
C TYR A 184 0.73 -15.84 17.66
N TYR A 185 0.63 -14.56 17.28
CA TYR A 185 1.73 -13.61 17.43
C TYR A 185 1.96 -13.21 18.90
N ILE A 186 0.93 -13.18 19.75
CA ILE A 186 1.10 -13.06 21.21
C ILE A 186 1.93 -14.22 21.74
N GLY A 187 1.69 -15.44 21.25
CA GLY A 187 2.49 -16.64 21.60
C GLY A 187 3.96 -16.56 21.15
N CYS A 188 4.30 -15.71 20.21
CA CYS A 188 5.68 -15.45 19.77
C CYS A 188 6.40 -14.38 20.63
N MET A 189 5.72 -13.74 21.59
CA MET A 189 6.38 -12.76 22.46
C MET A 189 7.34 -13.44 23.44
N ASP A 190 8.55 -12.91 23.53
CA ASP A 190 9.56 -13.39 24.49
C ASP A 190 9.22 -12.98 25.94
N ALA A 191 9.96 -13.51 26.91
CA ALA A 191 9.74 -13.24 28.34
C ALA A 191 9.92 -11.74 28.71
N ARG A 192 10.58 -10.95 27.85
CA ARG A 192 10.78 -9.51 28.03
C ARG A 192 9.68 -8.68 27.38
N GLY A 193 8.81 -9.32 26.60
CA GLY A 193 7.68 -8.69 25.92
C GLY A 193 7.96 -8.26 24.48
N GLY A 194 9.07 -8.66 23.88
CA GLY A 194 9.38 -8.44 22.47
C GLY A 194 8.78 -9.52 21.59
N LEU A 195 8.24 -9.15 20.43
CA LEU A 195 7.74 -10.08 19.42
C LEU A 195 8.93 -10.70 18.68
N LEU A 196 9.41 -11.85 19.14
CA LEU A 196 10.53 -12.60 18.57
C LEU A 196 10.01 -13.62 17.55
N ILE A 197 10.25 -13.39 16.28
CA ILE A 197 9.75 -14.25 15.21
C ILE A 197 10.90 -14.94 14.47
N ASN A 198 10.78 -16.24 14.31
CA ASN A 198 11.61 -17.03 13.41
C ASN A 198 10.88 -17.20 12.08
N GLY A 199 11.17 -16.35 11.12
CA GLY A 199 10.50 -16.30 9.81
C GLY A 199 11.14 -15.30 8.87
N TRP A 200 10.53 -15.10 7.70
CA TRP A 200 10.97 -14.08 6.77
C TRP A 200 10.54 -12.68 7.24
N ASN A 201 11.40 -12.06 8.05
CA ASN A 201 11.17 -10.77 8.70
C ASN A 201 11.41 -9.59 7.75
N MET A 202 10.76 -9.58 6.60
CA MET A 202 10.88 -8.51 5.62
C MET A 202 10.13 -7.25 6.06
N LEU A 203 10.78 -6.08 5.91
CA LEU A 203 10.13 -4.76 5.97
C LEU A 203 10.12 -4.08 4.61
N ASP A 204 11.23 -4.18 3.87
CA ASP A 204 11.44 -3.50 2.60
C ASP A 204 12.57 -4.19 1.84
N TRP A 205 12.70 -3.91 0.57
CA TRP A 205 13.85 -4.28 -0.26
C TRP A 205 15.01 -3.30 0.00
N ALA A 206 15.66 -3.43 1.16
CA ALA A 206 16.76 -2.61 1.61
C ALA A 206 17.77 -3.43 2.42
N ALA A 207 18.97 -2.95 2.58
CA ALA A 207 20.06 -3.65 3.28
C ALA A 207 19.95 -3.52 4.80
N LEU A 208 18.81 -3.95 5.37
CA LEU A 208 18.54 -3.94 6.80
C LEU A 208 19.25 -5.11 7.50
N ASP A 209 19.83 -4.85 8.68
CA ASP A 209 20.40 -5.89 9.55
C ASP A 209 19.28 -6.57 10.36
N ILE A 210 18.43 -7.29 9.63
CA ILE A 210 17.27 -8.04 10.14
C ILE A 210 17.46 -9.52 9.81
N HIS A 211 17.35 -10.37 10.82
CA HIS A 211 17.55 -11.81 10.72
C HIS A 211 16.21 -12.57 10.81
N ASN A 212 16.23 -13.86 10.46
CA ASN A 212 15.04 -14.70 10.57
C ASN A 212 14.54 -14.84 12.01
N ASN A 213 15.46 -15.00 12.98
CA ASN A 213 15.11 -15.06 14.42
C ASN A 213 15.37 -13.70 15.06
N CYS A 214 14.41 -12.78 14.92
CA CYS A 214 14.60 -11.38 15.26
C CYS A 214 13.35 -10.75 15.86
N VAL A 215 13.55 -9.86 16.81
CA VAL A 215 12.58 -8.83 17.19
C VAL A 215 12.75 -7.66 16.23
N VAL A 216 11.86 -7.52 15.26
CA VAL A 216 11.93 -6.43 14.27
C VAL A 216 11.18 -5.21 14.77
N THR A 217 11.89 -4.11 14.97
CA THR A 217 11.36 -2.91 15.67
C THR A 217 10.10 -2.35 15.01
N GLY A 218 10.10 -2.17 13.70
CA GLY A 218 8.92 -1.67 12.99
C GLY A 218 7.71 -2.62 13.09
N GLN A 219 7.94 -3.93 13.09
CA GLN A 219 6.86 -4.91 13.26
C GLN A 219 6.26 -4.89 14.68
N GLN A 220 7.04 -4.52 15.71
CA GLN A 220 6.51 -4.35 17.07
C GLN A 220 5.41 -3.29 17.11
N ALA A 221 5.67 -2.13 16.50
CA ALA A 221 4.72 -1.01 16.48
C ALA A 221 3.46 -1.36 15.68
N LEU A 222 3.62 -1.94 14.49
CA LEU A 222 2.50 -2.35 13.65
C LEU A 222 1.64 -3.42 14.33
N PHE A 223 2.26 -4.40 15.00
CA PHE A 223 1.52 -5.41 15.76
C PHE A 223 0.77 -4.82 16.96
N ALA A 224 1.40 -3.90 17.71
CA ALA A 224 0.74 -3.19 18.80
C ALA A 224 -0.51 -2.41 18.31
N TYR A 225 -0.40 -1.76 17.14
CA TYR A 225 -1.53 -1.09 16.50
C TYR A 225 -2.65 -2.07 16.10
N CYS A 226 -2.29 -3.24 15.54
CA CYS A 226 -3.27 -4.28 15.20
C CYS A 226 -3.97 -4.84 16.44
N LEU A 227 -3.26 -4.99 17.56
CA LEU A 227 -3.83 -5.40 18.84
C LEU A 227 -4.85 -4.37 19.38
N ASP A 228 -4.56 -3.08 19.28
CA ASP A 228 -5.51 -2.03 19.68
C ASP A 228 -6.79 -2.05 18.82
N TYR A 229 -6.66 -2.24 17.52
CA TYR A 229 -7.82 -2.41 16.64
C TYR A 229 -8.61 -3.68 16.97
N ALA A 230 -7.94 -4.82 17.17
CA ALA A 230 -8.57 -6.08 17.54
C ALA A 230 -9.26 -6.00 18.91
N ALA A 231 -8.72 -5.22 19.86
CA ALA A 231 -9.36 -4.94 21.14
C ALA A 231 -10.70 -4.22 20.99
N GLY A 232 -10.76 -3.23 20.08
CA GLY A 232 -12.02 -2.54 19.77
C GLY A 232 -13.07 -3.49 19.16
N LEU A 233 -12.65 -4.39 18.27
CA LEU A 233 -13.54 -5.41 17.70
C LEU A 233 -14.03 -6.40 18.77
N ALA A 234 -13.13 -6.82 19.67
CA ALA A 234 -13.46 -7.71 20.79
C ALA A 234 -14.53 -7.09 21.71
N GLU A 235 -14.39 -5.81 22.04
CA GLU A 235 -15.40 -5.09 22.83
C GLU A 235 -16.75 -5.03 22.13
N ALA A 236 -16.74 -4.67 20.85
CA ALA A 236 -17.97 -4.60 20.04
C ALA A 236 -18.66 -5.97 19.92
N ALA A 237 -17.89 -7.06 19.95
CA ALA A 237 -18.37 -8.44 19.91
C ALA A 237 -18.70 -9.03 21.31
N GLY A 238 -18.48 -8.29 22.41
CA GLY A 238 -18.74 -8.74 23.77
C GLY A 238 -17.65 -9.66 24.36
N HIS A 239 -16.47 -9.74 23.76
CA HIS A 239 -15.31 -10.52 24.21
C HIS A 239 -14.37 -9.69 25.08
N SER A 240 -14.82 -9.30 26.28
CA SER A 240 -14.11 -8.37 27.17
C SER A 240 -12.72 -8.87 27.61
N GLU A 241 -12.55 -10.19 27.81
CA GLU A 241 -11.25 -10.78 28.18
C GLU A 241 -10.21 -10.61 27.07
N ASP A 242 -10.61 -10.87 25.81
CA ASP A 242 -9.75 -10.65 24.65
C ASP A 242 -9.36 -9.18 24.52
N ALA A 243 -10.31 -8.26 24.73
CA ALA A 243 -10.07 -6.82 24.66
C ALA A 243 -9.04 -6.34 25.69
N VAL A 244 -9.13 -6.83 26.94
CA VAL A 244 -8.15 -6.52 27.98
C VAL A 244 -6.79 -7.09 27.65
N LEU A 245 -6.73 -8.37 27.22
CA LEU A 245 -5.49 -9.02 26.82
C LEU A 245 -4.78 -8.28 25.70
N PHE A 246 -5.50 -7.91 24.63
CA PHE A 246 -4.91 -7.27 23.46
C PHE A 246 -4.34 -5.89 23.83
N ARG A 247 -5.05 -5.06 24.61
CA ARG A 247 -4.53 -3.77 25.08
C ARG A 247 -3.30 -3.91 25.99
N GLU A 248 -3.33 -4.90 26.89
CA GLU A 248 -2.17 -5.18 27.73
C GLU A 248 -0.94 -5.52 26.88
N LYS A 249 -1.08 -6.43 25.90
CA LYS A 249 0.03 -6.83 25.02
C LYS A 249 0.52 -5.70 24.13
N ALA A 250 -0.37 -4.86 23.61
CA ALA A 250 0.00 -3.65 22.87
C ALA A 250 0.87 -2.70 23.72
N LEU A 251 0.51 -2.49 24.98
CA LEU A 251 1.29 -1.67 25.90
C LEU A 251 2.65 -2.30 26.24
N VAL A 252 2.71 -3.62 26.42
CA VAL A 252 3.96 -4.36 26.67
C VAL A 252 4.92 -4.16 25.48
N LEU A 253 4.45 -4.30 24.25
CA LEU A 253 5.27 -4.08 23.05
C LEU A 253 5.83 -2.66 22.98
N ARG A 254 5.01 -1.63 23.23
CA ARG A 254 5.46 -0.23 23.25
C ARG A 254 6.52 0.03 24.32
N ARG A 255 6.33 -0.56 25.51
CA ARG A 255 7.35 -0.47 26.58
C ARG A 255 8.66 -1.17 26.19
N TYR A 256 8.57 -2.29 25.49
CA TYR A 256 9.75 -3.00 25.00
C TYR A 256 10.51 -2.14 23.96
N ILE A 257 9.81 -1.52 23.02
CA ILE A 257 10.39 -0.59 22.03
C ILE A 257 11.22 0.47 22.75
N ASP A 258 10.62 1.19 23.69
CA ASP A 258 11.30 2.32 24.37
C ASP A 258 12.49 1.90 25.22
N LYS A 259 12.41 0.71 25.84
CA LYS A 259 13.44 0.26 26.81
C LYS A 259 14.58 -0.52 26.18
N VAL A 260 14.30 -1.29 25.13
CA VAL A 260 15.24 -2.30 24.60
C VAL A 260 15.80 -1.90 23.23
N LEU A 261 14.98 -1.26 22.38
CA LEU A 261 15.34 -1.08 20.97
C LEU A 261 15.94 0.29 20.65
N TRP A 262 16.02 1.19 21.65
CA TRP A 262 16.66 2.49 21.51
C TRP A 262 18.18 2.38 21.64
N ARG A 263 18.92 2.98 20.71
CA ARG A 263 20.37 3.10 20.71
C ARG A 263 20.77 4.52 21.16
N GLU A 264 21.37 4.63 22.34
CA GLU A 264 21.82 5.91 22.90
C GLU A 264 22.98 6.54 22.12
N ASP A 265 23.85 5.71 21.54
CA ASP A 265 25.03 6.15 20.79
C ASP A 265 24.70 6.93 19.53
N VAL A 266 23.58 6.59 18.87
CA VAL A 266 23.09 7.26 17.66
C VAL A 266 21.76 7.99 17.88
N ARG A 267 21.18 7.90 19.08
CA ARG A 267 19.90 8.49 19.49
C ARG A 267 18.75 8.09 18.54
N ALA A 268 18.70 6.83 18.14
CA ALA A 268 17.67 6.31 17.24
C ALA A 268 17.33 4.86 17.59
N PHE A 269 16.20 4.36 17.05
CA PHE A 269 15.81 2.97 17.22
C PHE A 269 16.57 2.07 16.26
N ALA A 270 17.18 0.99 16.78
CA ALA A 270 17.77 -0.07 15.98
C ALA A 270 16.69 -0.78 15.15
N ASP A 271 17.05 -1.36 14.00
CA ASP A 271 16.09 -2.08 13.15
C ASP A 271 15.56 -3.36 13.78
N GLY A 272 16.31 -3.92 14.72
CA GLY A 272 15.87 -5.09 15.46
C GLY A 272 16.80 -5.48 16.60
N TRP A 273 16.45 -6.62 17.21
CA TRP A 273 17.24 -7.28 18.25
C TRP A 273 17.19 -8.79 18.04
N THR A 274 18.34 -9.45 18.19
CA THR A 274 18.43 -10.92 18.15
C THR A 274 19.02 -11.48 19.42
N PRO A 275 18.70 -12.74 19.81
CA PRO A 275 19.33 -13.40 20.95
C PRO A 275 20.87 -13.56 20.80
N GLU A 276 21.35 -13.73 19.56
CA GLU A 276 22.74 -14.02 19.27
C GLU A 276 23.61 -12.76 19.18
N HIS A 277 23.06 -11.67 18.59
CA HIS A 277 23.87 -10.49 18.22
C HIS A 277 23.46 -9.22 18.98
N GLY A 278 22.37 -9.27 19.76
CA GLY A 278 21.84 -8.10 20.44
C GLY A 278 21.16 -7.12 19.49
N LEU A 279 21.32 -5.82 19.71
CA LEU A 279 20.75 -4.78 18.87
C LEU A 279 21.38 -4.79 17.47
N SER A 280 20.54 -4.61 16.46
CA SER A 280 20.94 -4.41 15.08
C SER A 280 21.91 -3.26 14.94
N LYS A 281 22.89 -3.41 14.02
CA LYS A 281 23.86 -2.37 13.70
C LYS A 281 23.27 -1.25 12.86
N THR A 282 22.20 -1.56 12.12
CA THR A 282 21.54 -0.58 11.25
C THR A 282 20.44 0.16 11.98
N VAL A 283 20.21 1.36 11.50
CA VAL A 283 19.10 2.24 11.81
C VAL A 283 18.51 2.69 10.46
N SER A 284 17.22 2.62 10.30
CA SER A 284 16.60 2.86 9.02
C SER A 284 15.45 3.85 9.07
N THR A 285 15.16 4.43 7.93
CA THR A 285 13.93 5.19 7.71
C THR A 285 12.70 4.31 7.90
N GLN A 286 12.79 3.04 7.51
CA GLN A 286 11.71 2.07 7.65
C GLN A 286 11.26 1.92 9.10
N THR A 287 12.17 1.62 9.98
CA THR A 287 11.89 1.47 11.41
C THR A 287 11.29 2.73 12.02
N ASN A 288 11.93 3.88 11.78
CA ASN A 288 11.48 5.15 12.36
C ASN A 288 10.11 5.57 11.82
N THR A 289 9.81 5.29 10.56
CA THR A 289 8.51 5.56 9.95
C THR A 289 7.40 4.72 10.58
N LEU A 290 7.58 3.39 10.70
CA LEU A 290 6.56 2.53 11.29
C LEU A 290 6.31 2.84 12.75
N LEU A 291 7.36 3.16 13.52
CA LEU A 291 7.23 3.59 14.91
C LEU A 291 6.38 4.88 15.04
N THR A 292 6.55 5.83 14.13
CA THR A 292 5.81 7.09 14.13
C THR A 292 4.37 6.87 13.67
N LEU A 293 4.17 6.15 12.56
CA LEU A 293 2.87 5.96 11.95
C LEU A 293 1.91 5.15 12.82
N PHE A 294 2.44 4.15 13.54
CA PHE A 294 1.65 3.22 14.37
C PHE A 294 1.76 3.49 15.87
N ASP A 295 2.18 4.70 16.24
CA ASP A 295 2.25 5.17 17.65
C ASP A 295 3.01 4.18 18.55
N GLY A 296 4.15 3.70 18.05
CA GLY A 296 4.96 2.68 18.73
C GLY A 296 5.79 3.22 19.89
N ILE A 297 6.01 4.53 20.01
CA ILE A 297 6.92 5.17 20.95
C ILE A 297 6.10 5.82 22.07
N LEU A 298 6.41 5.51 23.33
CA LEU A 298 5.78 6.12 24.51
C LEU A 298 6.54 7.36 24.99
N ASP A 299 7.87 7.38 24.89
CA ASP A 299 8.72 8.48 25.33
C ASP A 299 8.56 9.70 24.39
N PRO A 300 8.08 10.87 24.88
CA PRO A 300 7.84 12.04 24.03
C PRO A 300 9.09 12.60 23.36
N GLU A 301 10.26 12.55 24.03
CA GLU A 301 11.50 13.04 23.47
C GLU A 301 12.00 12.13 22.33
N LYS A 302 11.96 10.81 22.52
CA LYS A 302 12.28 9.85 21.47
C LYS A 302 11.33 9.99 20.28
N LYS A 303 10.03 10.18 20.53
CA LYS A 303 9.02 10.42 19.48
C LYS A 303 9.35 11.67 18.66
N ARG A 304 9.73 12.78 19.32
CA ARG A 304 10.14 14.02 18.66
C ARG A 304 11.41 13.84 17.83
N ILE A 305 12.42 13.14 18.34
CA ILE A 305 13.67 12.86 17.64
C ILE A 305 13.40 12.01 16.41
N THR A 306 12.63 10.93 16.57
CA THR A 306 12.27 9.99 15.50
C THR A 306 11.54 10.69 14.35
N LEU A 307 10.58 11.55 14.67
CA LEU A 307 9.87 12.35 13.66
C LEU A 307 10.84 13.26 12.89
N GLY A 308 11.78 13.92 13.59
CA GLY A 308 12.80 14.76 12.96
C GLY A 308 13.69 14.02 11.96
N TYR A 309 13.92 12.71 12.16
CA TYR A 309 14.65 11.87 11.20
C TYR A 309 13.86 11.54 9.93
N ILE A 310 12.54 11.45 10.02
CA ILE A 310 11.69 11.25 8.83
C ILE A 310 11.60 12.55 8.03
N GLU A 311 11.52 13.69 8.70
CA GLU A 311 11.49 15.01 8.05
C GLU A 311 12.81 15.38 7.37
N ARG A 312 13.93 14.97 7.96
CA ARG A 312 15.28 15.17 7.44
C ARG A 312 16.10 13.90 7.65
N GLU A 313 16.04 13.02 6.68
CA GLU A 313 16.69 11.71 6.72
C GLU A 313 18.21 11.85 6.87
N PRO A 314 18.82 11.29 7.93
CA PRO A 314 20.26 11.28 8.09
C PRO A 314 20.95 10.43 7.01
N GLU A 315 22.12 10.86 6.54
CA GLU A 315 22.89 10.15 5.50
C GLU A 315 23.27 8.72 5.93
N ALA A 316 23.50 8.52 7.23
CA ALA A 316 23.87 7.22 7.80
C ALA A 316 22.71 6.21 7.92
N PHE A 317 21.46 6.64 7.70
CA PHE A 317 20.31 5.74 7.80
C PHE A 317 20.13 4.93 6.51
N ILE A 318 19.68 3.71 6.68
CA ILE A 318 19.22 2.89 5.54
C ILE A 318 17.92 3.52 5.00
N ARG A 319 17.95 3.88 3.73
CA ARG A 319 16.84 4.53 3.04
C ARG A 319 15.82 3.53 2.52
N ALA A 320 14.61 4.01 2.23
CA ALA A 320 13.60 3.21 1.57
C ALA A 320 14.08 2.71 0.21
N GLY A 321 14.10 1.37 0.04
CA GLY A 321 14.60 0.70 -1.16
C GLY A 321 13.51 0.47 -2.20
N SER A 322 12.24 0.58 -1.83
CA SER A 322 11.11 0.35 -2.72
C SER A 322 10.06 1.46 -2.66
N PRO A 323 9.30 1.64 -3.75
CA PRO A 323 8.10 2.49 -3.74
C PRO A 323 7.05 2.01 -2.73
N PHE A 324 7.01 0.70 -2.41
CA PHE A 324 6.17 0.14 -1.36
C PHE A 324 6.38 0.86 -0.04
N PHE A 325 7.65 0.99 0.40
CA PHE A 325 7.92 1.57 1.71
C PHE A 325 7.72 3.07 1.73
N LEU A 326 7.90 3.77 0.61
CA LEU A 326 7.61 5.20 0.51
C LEU A 326 6.15 5.53 0.78
N PHE A 327 5.22 4.60 0.58
CA PHE A 327 3.83 4.79 0.99
C PHE A 327 3.73 5.18 2.48
N TYR A 328 4.40 4.44 3.36
CA TYR A 328 4.39 4.72 4.80
C TYR A 328 5.12 6.01 5.16
N VAL A 329 6.25 6.28 4.50
CA VAL A 329 7.01 7.54 4.69
C VAL A 329 6.13 8.73 4.32
N TYR A 330 5.45 8.67 3.20
CA TYR A 330 4.59 9.76 2.72
C TYR A 330 3.36 9.96 3.61
N GLU A 331 2.77 8.91 4.18
CA GLU A 331 1.70 9.06 5.19
C GLU A 331 2.18 9.89 6.39
N VAL A 332 3.39 9.64 6.90
CA VAL A 332 3.96 10.44 7.99
C VAL A 332 4.19 11.88 7.56
N LEU A 333 4.80 12.10 6.39
CA LEU A 333 5.11 13.46 5.90
C LEU A 333 3.85 14.28 5.65
N VAL A 334 2.82 13.68 5.06
CA VAL A 334 1.54 14.37 4.81
C VAL A 334 0.84 14.70 6.14
N ALA A 335 0.88 13.82 7.14
CA ALA A 335 0.36 14.09 8.47
C ALA A 335 1.08 15.28 9.15
N GLN A 336 2.31 15.61 8.73
CA GLN A 336 3.06 16.80 9.16
C GLN A 336 2.85 18.03 8.24
N GLY A 337 1.84 18.01 7.35
CA GLY A 337 1.57 19.11 6.43
C GLY A 337 2.56 19.24 5.26
N ARG A 338 3.40 18.22 5.01
CA ARG A 338 4.46 18.25 4.00
C ARG A 338 4.06 17.65 2.65
N LEU A 339 2.81 17.80 2.25
CA LEU A 339 2.31 17.29 0.97
C LEU A 339 3.13 17.79 -0.22
N LYS A 340 3.56 19.06 -0.18
CA LYS A 340 4.40 19.67 -1.24
C LYS A 340 5.68 18.86 -1.45
N ASP A 341 6.38 18.51 -0.38
CA ASP A 341 7.62 17.74 -0.45
C ASP A 341 7.37 16.32 -0.98
N VAL A 342 6.26 15.72 -0.57
CA VAL A 342 5.84 14.39 -1.07
C VAL A 342 5.60 14.44 -2.58
N LEU A 343 4.89 15.44 -3.11
CA LEU A 343 4.66 15.55 -4.55
C LEU A 343 5.96 15.81 -5.33
N GLU A 344 6.91 16.58 -4.79
CA GLU A 344 8.21 16.81 -5.42
C GLU A 344 9.07 15.51 -5.42
N ASP A 345 9.07 14.74 -4.34
CA ASP A 345 9.77 13.44 -4.30
C ASP A 345 9.12 12.41 -5.24
N ILE A 346 7.79 12.40 -5.34
CA ILE A 346 7.07 11.59 -6.34
C ILE A 346 7.53 11.96 -7.77
N LYS A 347 7.60 13.25 -8.10
CA LYS A 347 8.07 13.71 -9.43
C LYS A 347 9.52 13.29 -9.69
N LEU A 348 10.38 13.33 -8.67
CA LEU A 348 11.77 12.90 -8.78
C LEU A 348 11.87 11.39 -9.09
N ARG A 349 11.25 10.56 -8.26
CA ARG A 349 11.45 9.09 -8.28
C ARG A 349 10.64 8.40 -9.38
N TRP A 350 9.36 8.72 -9.51
CA TRP A 350 8.53 8.15 -10.59
C TRP A 350 8.80 8.82 -11.94
N GLY A 351 9.22 10.08 -11.94
CA GLY A 351 9.72 10.74 -13.14
C GLY A 351 10.95 10.07 -13.73
N GLU A 352 11.82 9.46 -12.91
CA GLU A 352 12.92 8.63 -13.40
C GLU A 352 12.40 7.42 -14.20
N MET A 353 11.37 6.73 -13.73
CA MET A 353 10.77 5.61 -14.46
C MET A 353 10.30 6.05 -15.87
N LEU A 354 9.69 7.22 -15.97
CA LEU A 354 9.27 7.79 -17.27
C LEU A 354 10.44 8.14 -18.18
N ARG A 355 11.59 8.60 -17.65
CA ARG A 355 12.82 8.85 -18.46
C ARG A 355 13.35 7.59 -19.13
N TYR A 356 13.09 6.41 -18.53
CA TYR A 356 13.39 5.11 -19.14
C TYR A 356 12.26 4.56 -20.01
N ASP A 357 11.35 5.42 -20.45
CA ASP A 357 10.17 5.09 -21.26
C ASP A 357 9.30 3.99 -20.64
N CYS A 358 9.29 3.88 -19.30
CA CYS A 358 8.41 2.96 -18.62
C CYS A 358 6.97 3.45 -18.70
N LYS A 359 6.05 2.52 -18.93
CA LYS A 359 4.59 2.78 -18.93
C LYS A 359 3.92 2.24 -17.69
N THR A 360 4.72 1.59 -16.83
CA THR A 360 4.32 0.94 -15.57
C THR A 360 5.40 1.15 -14.51
N CYS A 361 5.02 1.02 -13.24
CA CYS A 361 5.89 1.30 -12.10
C CYS A 361 6.82 0.12 -11.77
N TRP A 362 8.02 0.43 -11.33
CA TRP A 362 9.02 -0.53 -10.88
C TRP A 362 8.69 -1.10 -9.51
N GLU A 363 9.08 -2.35 -9.25
CA GLU A 363 8.95 -3.00 -7.95
C GLU A 363 9.84 -2.35 -6.88
N VAL A 364 11.10 -2.12 -7.21
CA VAL A 364 12.12 -1.53 -6.33
C VAL A 364 12.84 -0.39 -7.05
N PHE A 365 13.49 0.47 -6.27
CA PHE A 365 14.36 1.50 -6.83
C PHE A 365 15.69 0.92 -7.31
N PRO A 366 16.39 1.56 -8.28
CA PRO A 366 17.71 1.15 -8.70
C PRO A 366 18.71 1.10 -7.56
N GLY A 367 19.63 0.12 -7.62
CA GLY A 367 20.69 -0.06 -6.63
C GLY A 367 20.48 -1.26 -5.70
N PHE A 368 19.28 -1.83 -5.66
CA PHE A 368 19.05 -3.08 -4.93
C PHE A 368 19.54 -4.32 -5.70
N TYR A 369 19.31 -4.36 -7.01
CA TYR A 369 19.80 -5.43 -7.88
C TYR A 369 21.04 -4.98 -8.67
N GLU A 370 22.09 -5.81 -8.68
CA GLU A 370 23.35 -5.49 -9.35
C GLU A 370 23.23 -5.47 -10.89
N VAL A 371 22.39 -6.35 -11.45
CA VAL A 371 22.32 -6.58 -12.90
C VAL A 371 21.09 -5.96 -13.57
N SER A 372 20.14 -5.43 -12.80
CA SER A 372 18.92 -4.83 -13.33
C SER A 372 18.47 -3.65 -12.45
N ARG A 373 17.71 -2.72 -13.05
CA ARG A 373 17.15 -1.59 -12.29
C ARG A 373 16.10 -2.02 -11.29
N THR A 374 15.33 -3.05 -11.65
CA THR A 374 14.26 -3.62 -10.82
C THR A 374 14.03 -5.06 -11.28
N ARG A 375 13.35 -5.86 -10.46
CA ARG A 375 12.95 -7.22 -10.79
C ARG A 375 11.70 -7.22 -11.66
N SER A 376 10.63 -6.60 -11.19
CA SER A 376 9.39 -6.39 -11.95
C SER A 376 9.28 -4.95 -12.41
N TYR A 377 8.96 -4.75 -13.71
CA TYR A 377 8.70 -3.44 -14.29
C TYR A 377 7.23 -3.04 -14.26
N CYS A 378 6.36 -3.84 -13.65
CA CYS A 378 4.96 -3.54 -13.42
C CYS A 378 4.53 -4.13 -12.08
N HIS A 379 4.45 -3.29 -11.06
CA HIS A 379 4.17 -3.72 -9.69
C HIS A 379 3.17 -2.80 -9.00
N SER A 380 2.03 -3.36 -8.56
CA SER A 380 0.89 -2.57 -8.08
C SER A 380 1.20 -1.75 -6.84
N TRP A 381 1.98 -2.26 -5.89
CA TRP A 381 2.33 -1.53 -4.67
C TRP A 381 3.03 -0.18 -4.94
N SER A 382 3.60 -0.03 -6.13
CA SER A 382 4.29 1.19 -6.56
C SER A 382 3.36 2.24 -7.18
N ALA A 383 2.06 1.97 -7.28
CA ALA A 383 1.08 2.90 -7.83
C ALA A 383 0.52 3.89 -6.79
N SER A 384 1.09 3.92 -5.59
CA SER A 384 0.69 4.78 -4.46
C SER A 384 0.63 6.29 -4.74
N PRO A 385 1.36 6.90 -5.71
CA PRO A 385 1.15 8.31 -6.05
C PRO A 385 -0.31 8.67 -6.37
N THR A 386 -1.08 7.77 -7.00
CA THR A 386 -2.51 8.01 -7.28
C THR A 386 -3.32 8.19 -5.99
N TYR A 387 -3.03 7.41 -4.95
CA TYR A 387 -3.66 7.51 -3.65
C TYR A 387 -3.38 8.87 -2.98
N PHE A 388 -2.11 9.31 -2.94
CA PHE A 388 -1.73 10.60 -2.33
C PHE A 388 -2.35 11.78 -3.06
N ILE A 389 -2.42 11.72 -4.39
CA ILE A 389 -3.06 12.74 -5.21
C ILE A 389 -4.56 12.83 -4.89
N HIS A 390 -5.28 11.70 -4.89
CA HIS A 390 -6.72 11.69 -4.62
C HIS A 390 -7.07 12.09 -3.20
N ARG A 391 -6.31 11.60 -2.22
CA ARG A 391 -6.60 11.84 -0.81
C ARG A 391 -6.24 13.25 -0.37
N TYR A 392 -5.18 13.84 -0.93
CA TYR A 392 -4.61 15.05 -0.37
C TYR A 392 -4.53 16.23 -1.35
N ALA A 393 -4.17 16.01 -2.64
CA ALA A 393 -3.97 17.12 -3.55
C ALA A 393 -5.28 17.76 -4.04
N LEU A 394 -6.40 17.06 -3.95
CA LEU A 394 -7.72 17.61 -4.27
C LEU A 394 -8.31 18.46 -3.13
N GLY A 395 -7.72 18.46 -1.92
CA GLY A 395 -8.19 19.28 -0.80
C GLY A 395 -9.48 18.77 -0.15
N VAL A 396 -9.81 17.50 -0.33
CA VAL A 396 -10.99 16.85 0.24
C VAL A 396 -10.56 15.71 1.15
N GLU A 397 -10.80 15.85 2.44
CA GLU A 397 -10.54 14.84 3.45
C GLU A 397 -11.83 14.13 3.85
N ARG A 398 -11.76 12.83 4.10
CA ARG A 398 -12.85 12.08 4.72
C ARG A 398 -12.98 12.50 6.17
N ALA A 399 -14.08 13.17 6.54
CA ALA A 399 -14.35 13.65 7.89
C ALA A 399 -15.15 12.65 8.74
N ALA A 400 -15.77 11.65 8.09
CA ALA A 400 -16.49 10.58 8.74
C ALA A 400 -16.40 9.28 7.93
N ASP A 401 -16.51 8.14 8.62
CA ASP A 401 -16.47 6.84 7.97
C ASP A 401 -17.58 6.70 6.90
N GLY A 402 -17.25 5.99 5.83
CA GLY A 402 -18.13 5.79 4.69
C GLY A 402 -18.35 7.04 3.83
N PHE A 403 -17.54 8.08 3.98
CA PHE A 403 -17.76 9.36 3.33
C PHE A 403 -19.12 10.00 3.64
N ASP A 404 -19.71 9.75 4.80
CA ASP A 404 -20.93 10.44 5.25
C ASP A 404 -20.67 11.94 5.50
N GLY A 405 -19.40 12.32 5.62
CA GLY A 405 -18.92 13.69 5.71
C GLY A 405 -17.54 13.85 5.12
N ILE A 406 -17.32 15.01 4.53
CA ILE A 406 -16.01 15.46 4.06
C ILE A 406 -15.64 16.79 4.70
N ARG A 407 -14.34 17.00 4.89
CA ARG A 407 -13.75 18.28 5.28
C ARG A 407 -12.96 18.81 4.11
N LEU A 408 -13.14 20.10 3.84
CA LEU A 408 -12.37 20.82 2.84
C LEU A 408 -11.24 21.58 3.51
N HIS A 409 -10.09 21.57 2.91
CA HIS A 409 -8.93 22.33 3.38
C HIS A 409 -8.16 22.93 2.19
N PRO A 410 -7.55 24.12 2.37
CA PRO A 410 -6.67 24.68 1.37
C PRO A 410 -5.46 23.78 1.16
N VAL A 411 -5.07 23.54 -0.09
CA VAL A 411 -3.93 22.71 -0.43
C VAL A 411 -2.69 23.57 -0.62
N ASP A 412 -1.62 23.30 0.11
CA ASP A 412 -0.31 23.95 -0.09
C ASP A 412 0.61 23.07 -0.94
N VAL A 413 0.58 23.30 -2.24
CA VAL A 413 1.38 22.60 -3.25
C VAL A 413 1.79 23.54 -4.38
N ASN A 414 2.80 23.16 -5.16
CA ASN A 414 3.28 23.92 -6.32
C ASN A 414 2.43 23.66 -7.60
N LEU A 415 1.11 23.86 -7.48
CA LEU A 415 0.18 23.76 -8.62
C LEU A 415 -0.61 25.06 -8.73
N GLY A 416 -0.84 25.54 -9.96
CA GLY A 416 -1.75 26.64 -10.25
C GLY A 416 -3.20 26.22 -10.25
N TRP A 417 -3.48 24.96 -10.66
CA TRP A 417 -4.81 24.36 -10.62
C TRP A 417 -4.71 22.82 -10.59
N CYS A 418 -5.73 22.20 -10.07
CA CYS A 418 -6.01 20.80 -10.36
C CYS A 418 -7.52 20.54 -10.38
N GLU A 419 -7.90 19.45 -11.03
CA GLU A 419 -9.24 18.90 -11.04
C GLU A 419 -9.21 17.38 -10.94
N GLY A 420 -10.24 16.81 -10.36
CA GLY A 420 -10.35 15.38 -10.23
C GLY A 420 -11.69 14.93 -9.68
N SER A 421 -11.83 13.64 -9.51
CA SER A 421 -13.02 13.06 -8.90
C SER A 421 -12.67 11.97 -7.91
N ILE A 422 -13.39 11.91 -6.80
CA ILE A 422 -13.24 10.92 -5.74
C ILE A 422 -14.50 10.05 -5.73
N PRO A 423 -14.38 8.75 -6.02
CA PRO A 423 -15.51 7.83 -5.90
C PRO A 423 -15.83 7.59 -4.42
N THR A 424 -17.10 7.56 -4.09
CA THR A 424 -17.60 7.20 -2.74
C THR A 424 -18.79 6.26 -2.86
N ARG A 425 -19.20 5.67 -1.73
CA ARG A 425 -20.43 4.85 -1.68
C ARG A 425 -21.71 5.64 -1.98
N HIS A 426 -21.66 6.97 -1.86
CA HIS A 426 -22.79 7.86 -2.12
C HIS A 426 -22.80 8.45 -3.53
N GLY A 427 -21.84 8.07 -4.38
CA GLY A 427 -21.60 8.64 -5.69
C GLY A 427 -20.24 9.34 -5.77
N ARG A 428 -20.02 10.07 -6.85
CA ARG A 428 -18.75 10.71 -7.15
C ARG A 428 -18.74 12.15 -6.64
N ILE A 429 -17.65 12.54 -5.99
CA ILE A 429 -17.34 13.93 -5.69
C ILE A 429 -16.46 14.46 -6.81
N ASP A 430 -16.87 15.51 -7.51
CA ASP A 430 -16.01 16.21 -8.47
C ASP A 430 -15.42 17.46 -7.81
N VAL A 431 -14.12 17.67 -7.98
CA VAL A 431 -13.37 18.77 -7.38
C VAL A 431 -12.56 19.48 -8.46
N ARG A 432 -12.60 20.81 -8.44
CA ARG A 432 -11.65 21.64 -9.18
C ARG A 432 -11.23 22.79 -8.29
N TRP A 433 -9.94 23.08 -8.24
CA TRP A 433 -9.47 24.31 -7.64
C TRP A 433 -8.42 25.00 -8.54
N SER A 434 -8.34 26.31 -8.44
CA SER A 434 -7.37 27.15 -9.17
C SER A 434 -6.89 28.32 -8.31
N ARG A 435 -5.70 28.81 -8.59
CA ARG A 435 -5.10 29.98 -7.96
C ARG A 435 -5.02 31.12 -8.97
N GLU A 436 -5.73 32.17 -8.68
CA GLU A 436 -5.77 33.39 -9.53
C GLU A 436 -5.72 34.64 -8.66
N GLY A 437 -4.82 35.59 -8.97
CA GLY A 437 -4.74 36.86 -8.26
C GLY A 437 -4.47 36.73 -6.74
N GLY A 438 -3.74 35.70 -6.31
CA GLY A 438 -3.45 35.43 -4.88
C GLY A 438 -4.59 34.78 -4.10
N LYS A 439 -5.70 34.46 -4.75
CA LYS A 439 -6.83 33.73 -4.16
C LYS A 439 -6.93 32.33 -4.72
N THR A 440 -7.36 31.40 -3.87
CA THR A 440 -7.69 30.03 -4.31
C THR A 440 -9.20 29.90 -4.41
N ARG A 441 -9.67 29.44 -5.57
CA ARG A 441 -11.09 29.17 -5.82
C ARG A 441 -11.30 27.66 -5.91
N TYR A 442 -12.30 27.15 -5.17
CA TYR A 442 -12.74 25.77 -5.20
C TYR A 442 -14.15 25.66 -5.79
N HIS A 443 -14.33 24.69 -6.67
CA HIS A 443 -15.62 24.27 -7.18
C HIS A 443 -15.80 22.79 -6.96
N LEU A 444 -16.83 22.40 -6.20
CA LEU A 444 -17.16 21.03 -5.87
C LEU A 444 -18.56 20.69 -6.34
N ARG A 445 -18.72 19.45 -6.83
CA ARG A 445 -20.01 18.80 -7.02
C ARG A 445 -20.06 17.60 -6.08
N VAL A 446 -21.00 17.63 -5.13
CA VAL A 446 -21.02 16.68 -4.02
C VAL A 446 -22.41 16.05 -3.88
N PRO A 447 -22.53 14.70 -3.79
CA PRO A 447 -23.80 14.04 -3.51
C PRO A 447 -24.51 14.62 -2.28
N VAL A 448 -25.83 14.79 -2.36
CA VAL A 448 -26.62 15.39 -1.26
C VAL A 448 -26.49 14.63 0.07
N ALA A 449 -26.20 13.35 0.02
CA ALA A 449 -26.02 12.50 1.21
C ALA A 449 -24.72 12.81 1.99
N ILE A 450 -23.76 13.52 1.40
CA ILE A 450 -22.45 13.80 2.01
C ILE A 450 -22.48 15.15 2.69
N ARG A 451 -22.19 15.22 3.99
CA ARG A 451 -22.02 16.49 4.71
C ARG A 451 -20.69 17.13 4.31
N VAL A 452 -20.69 18.45 4.14
CA VAL A 452 -19.50 19.23 3.80
C VAL A 452 -19.16 20.17 4.95
N ASP A 453 -17.98 19.95 5.54
CA ASP A 453 -17.36 20.87 6.49
C ASP A 453 -16.35 21.75 5.73
N ALA A 454 -16.55 23.04 5.73
CA ALA A 454 -15.75 24.03 5.01
C ALA A 454 -15.17 25.11 5.95
N GLU A 455 -15.09 24.86 7.25
CA GLU A 455 -14.63 25.85 8.23
C GLU A 455 -13.22 26.36 7.93
N GLN A 456 -12.34 25.50 7.40
CA GLN A 456 -10.97 25.86 7.03
C GLN A 456 -10.85 26.64 5.72
N MET A 457 -11.95 26.84 4.98
CA MET A 457 -11.97 27.48 3.67
C MET A 457 -12.19 28.99 3.69
N ALA A 458 -12.17 29.64 4.86
CA ALA A 458 -12.46 31.08 5.01
C ALA A 458 -11.59 32.01 4.13
N SER A 459 -10.37 31.58 3.78
CA SER A 459 -9.47 32.32 2.88
C SER A 459 -9.67 32.02 1.39
N CYS A 460 -10.58 31.10 1.04
CA CYS A 460 -10.81 30.62 -0.32
C CYS A 460 -12.20 31.05 -0.82
N GLU A 461 -12.34 31.18 -2.14
CA GLU A 461 -13.65 31.25 -2.77
C GLU A 461 -14.18 29.82 -2.96
N LEU A 462 -15.35 29.52 -2.41
CA LEU A 462 -15.92 28.18 -2.44
C LEU A 462 -17.29 28.16 -3.10
N ILE A 463 -17.45 27.28 -4.09
CA ILE A 463 -18.72 26.96 -4.73
C ILE A 463 -18.98 25.46 -4.52
N VAL A 464 -20.11 25.12 -3.89
CA VAL A 464 -20.54 23.74 -3.66
C VAL A 464 -21.88 23.50 -4.33
N GLU A 465 -21.88 22.66 -5.35
CA GLU A 465 -23.09 22.17 -6.02
C GLU A 465 -23.48 20.81 -5.41
N ARG A 466 -24.75 20.67 -5.08
CA ARG A 466 -25.32 19.44 -4.53
C ARG A 466 -25.94 18.61 -5.66
N ILE A 467 -25.54 17.36 -5.80
CA ILE A 467 -25.97 16.45 -6.87
C ILE A 467 -26.58 15.16 -6.36
#